data_1fa757f904435cb5e02fcdd6df5d4d25
#
_entry.id   1fa757f904435cb5e02fcdd6df5d4d25
#
_cell.length_a   1.000
_cell.length_b   1.000
_cell.length_c   1.000
_cell.angle_alpha   90.00
_cell.angle_beta   90.00
_cell.angle_gamma   90.00
#
_symmetry.space_group_name_H-M   'P 1'
#
loop_
_entity.id
_entity.type
_entity.pdbx_description
1 polymer ?
#
loop_
_entity_poly.entity_id
_entity_poly.type
_entity_poly.pdbx_seq_one_letter_code
_entity_poly.pdbx_strand_id
1 'polypeptide(L)'
;MTTTTSNPEIGTGTAKAPATESRGPQASGGSRGSPPWASRASTEAEAKAATLVEALPWLDRFHGQTVVIQYGGNAMTDDGLRAGFAQDVVFLRYAGLRPVVVHGGGPQISAHLARLGVPSTFTAGLRVTTPETMDVVRMVLTGQVNRDVVGLINRHGPFAVGMSGEDANMFTAGKRHAVVDGTPVDIGLVGEIESVDPAAIHALISDGRIPVVSSVARGTGGEVYNVNADTAAAALAVALGAAKLVVLTDVAGLFANWPADRDSPGQPQDVIGQLTATGLERLLPGLSSGMIPKMEACLRAVRGGVPQAHVLDGRIPHAVLLEIFTDSGIGTMVVPDGAAAEAQP
;
A
#
# COMPACT_ATOMS: atom_id res chain seq x y z
N MET A 1 -64.24 -9.45 1.37
CA MET A 1 -64.76 -10.74 1.83
C MET A 1 -64.03 -11.11 3.08
N THR A 2 -64.73 -10.97 4.17
CA THR A 2 -64.46 -11.27 5.56
C THR A 2 -64.52 -12.77 5.80
N THR A 3 -63.61 -13.32 6.59
CA THR A 3 -63.97 -14.41 7.55
C THR A 3 -62.97 -14.46 8.69
N THR A 4 -63.48 -14.13 9.83
CA THR A 4 -63.06 -14.36 11.21
C THR A 4 -63.34 -15.81 11.63
N THR A 5 -62.49 -16.42 12.49
CA THR A 5 -62.87 -17.43 13.51
C THR A 5 -61.67 -17.58 14.45
N SER A 6 -61.72 -17.13 15.63
CA SER A 6 -62.30 -17.53 16.93
C SER A 6 -61.47 -18.62 17.66
N ASN A 7 -60.97 -18.20 18.81
CA ASN A 7 -60.32 -18.92 19.92
C ASN A 7 -61.34 -19.80 20.67
N PRO A 8 -60.95 -20.85 21.40
CA PRO A 8 -61.52 -21.00 22.73
C PRO A 8 -60.48 -21.17 23.86
N GLU A 9 -60.78 -20.49 24.93
CA GLU A 9 -60.33 -20.69 26.30
C GLU A 9 -60.92 -22.01 26.88
N ILE A 10 -60.36 -22.44 28.00
CA ILE A 10 -60.87 -23.22 29.17
C ILE A 10 -59.67 -24.08 29.64
N GLY A 11 -59.28 -24.19 30.88
CA GLY A 11 -59.89 -23.86 32.14
C GLY A 11 -58.93 -24.26 33.29
N THR A 12 -59.15 -23.63 34.38
CA THR A 12 -58.47 -23.73 35.67
C THR A 12 -58.70 -25.06 36.36
N GLY A 13 -57.65 -25.64 36.94
CA GLY A 13 -57.75 -26.79 37.86
C GLY A 13 -56.66 -26.73 38.92
N THR A 14 -57.08 -26.25 40.08
CA THR A 14 -56.31 -26.27 41.34
C THR A 14 -56.33 -27.68 41.97
N ALA A 15 -55.13 -28.21 42.28
CA ALA A 15 -55.05 -29.34 43.24
C ALA A 15 -53.80 -29.13 44.14
N LYS A 16 -54.10 -29.30 45.44
CA LYS A 16 -53.32 -29.03 46.63
C LYS A 16 -52.41 -30.23 46.96
N ALA A 17 -51.23 -29.90 47.50
CA ALA A 17 -50.06 -30.70 47.88
C ALA A 17 -50.40 -31.90 48.83
N PRO A 18 -49.42 -32.80 49.00
CA PRO A 18 -48.83 -32.90 50.34
C PRO A 18 -47.30 -32.87 50.34
N ALA A 19 -46.80 -32.34 51.49
CA ALA A 19 -45.39 -32.19 51.82
C ALA A 19 -44.77 -33.58 52.13
N THR A 20 -43.59 -33.84 51.59
CA THR A 20 -42.68 -34.86 52.11
C THR A 20 -41.27 -34.25 52.15
N GLU A 21 -40.76 -34.19 53.37
CA GLU A 21 -39.33 -33.89 53.64
C GLU A 21 -38.47 -34.99 52.99
N SER A 22 -37.47 -34.56 52.21
CA SER A 22 -36.38 -35.43 51.84
C SER A 22 -35.06 -34.65 51.88
N ARG A 23 -34.16 -35.17 52.72
CA ARG A 23 -32.78 -34.73 52.92
C ARG A 23 -32.07 -34.59 51.56
N GLY A 24 -31.52 -33.40 51.31
CA GLY A 24 -30.67 -33.15 50.14
C GLY A 24 -29.32 -33.87 50.28
N PRO A 25 -28.76 -34.40 49.19
CA PRO A 25 -27.37 -34.81 49.14
C PRO A 25 -26.45 -33.58 49.11
N GLN A 26 -25.46 -33.56 50.01
CA GLN A 26 -24.37 -32.61 49.97
C GLN A 26 -23.64 -32.70 48.60
N ALA A 27 -23.72 -31.64 47.79
CA ALA A 27 -22.95 -31.51 46.59
C ALA A 27 -21.49 -31.25 46.99
N SER A 28 -20.64 -32.25 46.84
CA SER A 28 -19.20 -32.09 46.77
C SER A 28 -18.86 -31.22 45.59
N GLY A 29 -18.39 -29.97 45.84
CA GLY A 29 -17.94 -29.02 44.80
C GLY A 29 -16.67 -29.54 44.14
N GLY A 30 -16.79 -30.39 43.16
CA GLY A 30 -15.73 -30.63 42.20
C GLY A 30 -15.74 -29.53 41.18
N SER A 31 -14.76 -28.62 41.19
CA SER A 31 -14.48 -27.68 40.12
C SER A 31 -14.22 -28.52 38.87
N ARG A 32 -15.19 -28.58 37.96
CA ARG A 32 -14.97 -29.12 36.62
C ARG A 32 -13.99 -28.14 35.93
N GLY A 33 -12.71 -28.50 35.94
CA GLY A 33 -11.71 -27.78 35.16
C GLY A 33 -12.19 -27.73 33.70
N SER A 34 -12.15 -26.55 33.10
CA SER A 34 -12.47 -26.38 31.69
C SER A 34 -11.59 -27.32 30.86
N PRO A 35 -12.11 -27.99 29.85
CA PRO A 35 -11.32 -28.90 29.02
C PRO A 35 -10.17 -28.16 28.36
N PRO A 36 -8.97 -28.78 28.21
CA PRO A 36 -7.75 -28.11 27.70
C PRO A 36 -7.91 -27.44 26.34
N TRP A 37 -8.88 -27.88 25.51
CA TRP A 37 -9.18 -27.27 24.22
C TRP A 37 -9.98 -25.96 24.35
N ALA A 38 -10.79 -25.79 25.38
CA ALA A 38 -11.59 -24.59 25.57
C ALA A 38 -10.69 -23.38 25.97
N SER A 39 -9.62 -23.62 26.74
CA SER A 39 -8.67 -22.57 27.10
C SER A 39 -7.81 -22.08 25.95
N ARG A 40 -7.45 -22.97 25.00
CA ARG A 40 -6.63 -22.63 23.84
C ARG A 40 -7.41 -21.87 22.77
N ALA A 41 -8.68 -22.25 22.51
CA ALA A 41 -9.55 -21.54 21.59
C ALA A 41 -9.96 -20.15 22.11
N SER A 42 -10.12 -19.98 23.44
CA SER A 42 -10.42 -18.66 24.02
C SER A 42 -9.22 -17.70 23.94
N THR A 43 -8.01 -18.17 24.21
CA THR A 43 -6.79 -17.32 24.12
C THR A 43 -6.47 -16.87 22.70
N GLU A 44 -6.71 -17.71 21.69
CA GLU A 44 -6.52 -17.33 20.29
C GLU A 44 -7.59 -16.31 19.83
N ALA A 45 -8.83 -16.51 20.23
CA ALA A 45 -9.93 -15.57 19.94
C ALA A 45 -9.73 -14.22 20.64
N GLU A 46 -9.27 -14.24 21.89
CA GLU A 46 -8.95 -13.05 22.67
C GLU A 46 -7.77 -12.27 22.03
N ALA A 47 -6.72 -12.96 21.59
CA ALA A 47 -5.59 -12.34 20.89
C ALA A 47 -6.04 -11.67 19.57
N LYS A 48 -6.89 -12.34 18.77
CA LYS A 48 -7.47 -11.75 17.55
C LYS A 48 -8.32 -10.52 17.86
N ALA A 49 -9.14 -10.57 18.91
CA ALA A 49 -9.94 -9.43 19.33
C ALA A 49 -9.05 -8.26 19.80
N ALA A 50 -8.00 -8.53 20.56
CA ALA A 50 -7.05 -7.52 21.01
C ALA A 50 -6.36 -6.81 19.83
N THR A 51 -5.91 -7.55 18.82
CA THR A 51 -5.33 -6.99 17.58
C THR A 51 -6.31 -6.06 16.84
N LEU A 52 -7.59 -6.43 16.77
CA LEU A 52 -8.61 -5.57 16.15
C LEU A 52 -8.87 -4.30 16.96
N VAL A 53 -8.86 -4.39 18.29
CA VAL A 53 -9.03 -3.23 19.17
C VAL A 53 -7.80 -2.30 19.11
N GLU A 54 -6.59 -2.87 19.03
CA GLU A 54 -5.34 -2.11 18.85
C GLU A 54 -5.37 -1.26 17.57
N ALA A 55 -6.01 -1.75 16.50
CA ALA A 55 -6.12 -1.02 15.24
C ALA A 55 -7.12 0.15 15.27
N LEU A 56 -8.01 0.27 16.29
CA LEU A 56 -9.07 1.28 16.33
C LEU A 56 -8.57 2.73 16.23
N PRO A 57 -7.52 3.18 16.94
CA PRO A 57 -7.03 4.56 16.81
C PRO A 57 -6.56 4.89 15.39
N TRP A 58 -5.96 3.91 14.71
CA TRP A 58 -5.49 4.04 13.33
C TRP A 58 -6.65 4.09 12.35
N LEU A 59 -7.68 3.26 12.56
CA LEU A 59 -8.91 3.28 11.75
C LEU A 59 -9.62 4.62 11.86
N ASP A 60 -9.75 5.20 13.06
CA ASP A 60 -10.34 6.52 13.29
C ASP A 60 -9.50 7.63 12.61
N ARG A 61 -8.19 7.60 12.82
CA ARG A 61 -7.25 8.61 12.27
C ARG A 61 -7.25 8.63 10.74
N PHE A 62 -7.28 7.48 10.10
CA PHE A 62 -7.14 7.37 8.63
C PHE A 62 -8.46 7.17 7.89
N HIS A 63 -9.58 7.09 8.58
CA HIS A 63 -10.88 6.99 7.93
C HIS A 63 -11.12 8.16 6.96
N GLY A 64 -11.50 7.85 5.73
CA GLY A 64 -11.71 8.84 4.68
C GLY A 64 -10.44 9.47 4.10
N GLN A 65 -9.25 9.12 4.61
CA GLN A 65 -7.98 9.66 4.12
C GLN A 65 -7.49 8.92 2.86
N THR A 66 -6.85 9.65 1.96
CA THR A 66 -6.21 9.08 0.78
C THR A 66 -4.80 8.59 1.14
N VAL A 67 -4.49 7.36 0.72
CA VAL A 67 -3.15 6.77 0.83
C VAL A 67 -2.69 6.37 -0.56
N VAL A 68 -1.56 6.92 -1.02
CA VAL A 68 -0.95 6.54 -2.29
C VAL A 68 0.11 5.49 -2.03
N ILE A 69 0.03 4.37 -2.76
CA ILE A 69 0.93 3.23 -2.62
C ILE A 69 1.66 3.01 -3.95
N GLN A 70 2.96 3.21 -3.94
CA GLN A 70 3.82 2.84 -5.06
C GLN A 70 4.10 1.33 -4.97
N TYR A 71 3.69 0.60 -6.00
CA TYR A 71 3.85 -0.85 -6.12
C TYR A 71 4.88 -1.19 -7.18
N GLY A 72 5.95 -1.88 -6.77
CA GLY A 72 7.05 -2.20 -7.67
C GLY A 72 8.02 -3.21 -7.07
N GLY A 73 9.16 -3.43 -7.75
CA GLY A 73 10.22 -4.33 -7.29
C GLY A 73 9.80 -5.78 -7.26
N ASN A 74 10.42 -6.55 -6.36
CA ASN A 74 10.19 -7.99 -6.22
C ASN A 74 8.79 -8.34 -5.68
N ALA A 75 8.11 -7.40 -5.02
CA ALA A 75 6.72 -7.57 -4.63
C ALA A 75 5.78 -7.86 -5.82
N MET A 76 6.21 -7.53 -7.05
CA MET A 76 5.45 -7.80 -8.28
C MET A 76 5.76 -9.15 -8.93
N THR A 77 6.75 -9.89 -8.46
CA THR A 77 7.22 -11.12 -9.12
C THR A 77 6.85 -12.40 -8.38
N ASP A 78 6.64 -12.34 -7.08
CA ASP A 78 6.18 -13.46 -6.27
C ASP A 78 4.65 -13.49 -6.18
N ASP A 79 4.03 -14.64 -6.48
CA ASP A 79 2.57 -14.76 -6.50
C ASP A 79 1.92 -14.63 -5.12
N GLY A 80 2.61 -15.06 -4.06
CA GLY A 80 2.14 -14.93 -2.68
C GLY A 80 2.13 -13.47 -2.24
N LEU A 81 3.21 -12.73 -2.51
CA LEU A 81 3.32 -11.30 -2.22
C LEU A 81 2.31 -10.48 -3.03
N ARG A 82 2.11 -10.83 -4.31
CA ARG A 82 1.09 -10.19 -5.16
C ARG A 82 -0.32 -10.36 -4.61
N ALA A 83 -0.66 -11.58 -4.15
CA ALA A 83 -1.95 -11.87 -3.54
C ALA A 83 -2.12 -11.14 -2.21
N GLY A 84 -1.09 -11.14 -1.35
CA GLY A 84 -1.07 -10.39 -0.08
C GLY A 84 -1.25 -8.89 -0.29
N PHE A 85 -0.53 -8.30 -1.23
CA PHE A 85 -0.69 -6.88 -1.58
C PHE A 85 -2.13 -6.53 -1.99
N ALA A 86 -2.76 -7.37 -2.83
CA ALA A 86 -4.15 -7.15 -3.22
C ALA A 86 -5.11 -7.21 -2.03
N GLN A 87 -4.87 -8.14 -1.08
CA GLN A 87 -5.63 -8.23 0.17
C GLN A 87 -5.44 -6.98 1.03
N ASP A 88 -4.22 -6.46 1.15
CA ASP A 88 -3.92 -5.26 1.91
C ASP A 88 -4.68 -4.05 1.36
N VAL A 89 -4.60 -3.82 0.06
CA VAL A 89 -5.29 -2.70 -0.60
C VAL A 89 -6.81 -2.79 -0.43
N VAL A 90 -7.38 -4.00 -0.53
CA VAL A 90 -8.82 -4.23 -0.30
C VAL A 90 -9.17 -4.03 1.16
N PHE A 91 -8.33 -4.48 2.09
CA PHE A 91 -8.53 -4.24 3.52
C PHE A 91 -8.56 -2.74 3.83
N LEU A 92 -7.59 -1.95 3.32
CA LEU A 92 -7.58 -0.49 3.49
C LEU A 92 -8.90 0.13 3.05
N ARG A 93 -9.41 -0.28 1.88
CA ARG A 93 -10.70 0.21 1.39
C ARG A 93 -11.86 -0.14 2.33
N TYR A 94 -11.94 -1.38 2.83
CA TYR A 94 -12.98 -1.78 3.79
C TYR A 94 -12.83 -1.09 5.14
N ALA A 95 -11.61 -0.77 5.54
CA ALA A 95 -11.30 0.01 6.74
C ALA A 95 -11.66 1.51 6.60
N GLY A 96 -12.18 1.92 5.44
CA GLY A 96 -12.61 3.31 5.20
C GLY A 96 -11.55 4.23 4.63
N LEU A 97 -10.33 3.75 4.36
CA LEU A 97 -9.30 4.51 3.66
C LEU A 97 -9.61 4.57 2.15
N ARG A 98 -8.91 5.46 1.46
CA ARG A 98 -9.01 5.66 0.00
C ARG A 98 -7.67 5.30 -0.65
N PRO A 99 -7.37 4.02 -0.87
CA PRO A 99 -6.11 3.61 -1.48
C PRO A 99 -6.07 3.96 -2.97
N VAL A 100 -4.94 4.48 -3.41
CA VAL A 100 -4.57 4.71 -4.82
C VAL A 100 -3.26 3.99 -5.07
N VAL A 101 -3.22 3.12 -6.06
CA VAL A 101 -2.01 2.35 -6.42
C VAL A 101 -1.35 2.98 -7.61
N VAL A 102 -0.05 3.26 -7.52
CA VAL A 102 0.79 3.65 -8.67
C VAL A 102 1.82 2.56 -8.89
N HIS A 103 1.95 2.06 -10.11
CA HIS A 103 2.87 0.96 -10.38
C HIS A 103 3.83 1.25 -11.53
N GLY A 104 5.02 0.64 -11.43
CA GLY A 104 5.96 0.47 -12.52
C GLY A 104 5.83 -0.93 -13.15
N GLY A 105 6.94 -1.46 -13.66
CA GLY A 105 7.00 -2.78 -14.28
C GLY A 105 8.35 -3.04 -14.95
N GLY A 106 9.44 -2.56 -14.34
CA GLY A 106 10.79 -2.68 -14.88
C GLY A 106 11.18 -4.11 -15.30
N PRO A 107 11.00 -5.14 -14.45
CA PRO A 107 11.27 -6.53 -14.79
C PRO A 107 10.44 -7.02 -15.98
N GLN A 108 9.14 -6.71 -16.02
CA GLN A 108 8.24 -7.11 -17.09
C GLN A 108 8.60 -6.46 -18.42
N ILE A 109 8.94 -5.15 -18.40
CA ILE A 109 9.44 -4.44 -19.58
C ILE A 109 10.72 -5.11 -20.09
N SER A 110 11.70 -5.39 -19.21
CA SER A 110 12.96 -6.03 -19.60
C SER A 110 12.73 -7.41 -20.23
N ALA A 111 11.83 -8.21 -19.67
CA ALA A 111 11.48 -9.51 -20.21
C ALA A 111 10.83 -9.42 -21.62
N HIS A 112 9.95 -8.43 -21.84
CA HIS A 112 9.33 -8.22 -23.15
C HIS A 112 10.32 -7.70 -24.18
N LEU A 113 11.17 -6.73 -23.85
CA LEU A 113 12.24 -6.23 -24.74
C LEU A 113 13.16 -7.38 -25.17
N ALA A 114 13.58 -8.23 -24.23
CA ALA A 114 14.41 -9.40 -24.53
C ALA A 114 13.71 -10.38 -25.50
N ARG A 115 12.41 -10.65 -25.30
CA ARG A 115 11.62 -11.51 -26.20
C ARG A 115 11.48 -10.95 -27.61
N LEU A 116 11.46 -9.62 -27.75
CA LEU A 116 11.36 -8.93 -29.04
C LEU A 116 12.73 -8.66 -29.68
N GLY A 117 13.83 -8.98 -28.98
CA GLY A 117 15.19 -8.70 -29.46
C GLY A 117 15.55 -7.19 -29.43
N VAL A 118 14.79 -6.39 -28.69
CA VAL A 118 15.03 -4.94 -28.55
C VAL A 118 16.05 -4.72 -27.44
N PRO A 119 17.16 -3.98 -27.70
CA PRO A 119 18.17 -3.70 -26.69
C PRO A 119 17.59 -2.91 -25.49
N SER A 120 18.00 -3.27 -24.30
CA SER A 120 17.59 -2.57 -23.07
C SER A 120 18.85 -2.11 -22.31
N THR A 121 19.08 -0.82 -22.31
CA THR A 121 20.21 -0.18 -21.62
C THR A 121 19.73 0.77 -20.52
N PHE A 122 20.61 1.01 -19.55
CA PHE A 122 20.35 1.93 -18.44
C PHE A 122 21.49 2.95 -18.34
N THR A 123 21.14 4.18 -18.03
CA THR A 123 22.09 5.28 -17.75
C THR A 123 21.69 5.94 -16.45
N ALA A 124 22.59 6.00 -15.48
CA ALA A 124 22.34 6.52 -14.13
C ALA A 124 21.05 5.93 -13.48
N GLY A 125 20.82 4.62 -13.65
CA GLY A 125 19.65 3.93 -13.10
C GLY A 125 18.34 4.13 -13.88
N LEU A 126 18.31 4.99 -14.90
CA LEU A 126 17.16 5.23 -15.77
C LEU A 126 17.26 4.42 -17.06
N ARG A 127 16.16 3.81 -17.51
CA ARG A 127 16.11 3.07 -18.77
C ARG A 127 16.20 4.03 -19.94
N VAL A 128 17.19 3.84 -20.81
CA VAL A 128 17.22 4.54 -22.11
C VAL A 128 15.99 4.09 -22.89
N THR A 129 15.14 5.04 -23.27
CA THR A 129 13.81 4.75 -23.84
C THR A 129 13.73 5.35 -25.26
N THR A 130 14.09 4.53 -26.27
CA THR A 130 13.87 4.86 -27.68
C THR A 130 12.38 4.85 -28.01
N PRO A 131 11.94 5.39 -29.17
CA PRO A 131 10.54 5.26 -29.60
C PRO A 131 10.04 3.80 -29.60
N GLU A 132 10.83 2.87 -30.12
CA GLU A 132 10.52 1.44 -30.12
C GLU A 132 10.42 0.86 -28.71
N THR A 133 11.35 1.25 -27.81
CA THR A 133 11.30 0.88 -26.40
C THR A 133 10.05 1.46 -25.73
N MET A 134 9.64 2.70 -26.07
CA MET A 134 8.45 3.33 -25.50
C MET A 134 7.15 2.61 -25.87
N ASP A 135 7.04 2.11 -27.09
CA ASP A 135 5.89 1.29 -27.50
C ASP A 135 5.76 0.04 -26.62
N VAL A 136 6.88 -0.66 -26.38
CA VAL A 136 6.90 -1.82 -25.47
C VAL A 136 6.58 -1.41 -24.03
N VAL A 137 7.15 -0.34 -23.53
CA VAL A 137 6.88 0.19 -22.17
C VAL A 137 5.39 0.46 -22.01
N ARG A 138 4.78 1.17 -22.94
CA ARG A 138 3.37 1.51 -22.92
C ARG A 138 2.48 0.26 -22.95
N MET A 139 2.73 -0.69 -23.88
CA MET A 139 1.98 -1.96 -23.97
C MET A 139 2.09 -2.76 -22.66
N VAL A 140 3.30 -2.90 -22.10
CA VAL A 140 3.53 -3.71 -20.91
C VAL A 140 2.91 -3.06 -19.68
N LEU A 141 3.14 -1.76 -19.47
CA LEU A 141 2.62 -1.09 -18.28
C LEU A 141 1.10 -1.00 -18.29
N THR A 142 0.49 -0.57 -19.39
CA THR A 142 -0.97 -0.36 -19.45
C THR A 142 -1.77 -1.62 -19.74
N GLY A 143 -1.23 -2.50 -20.60
CA GLY A 143 -1.94 -3.69 -21.10
C GLY A 143 -1.71 -4.94 -20.26
N GLN A 144 -0.52 -5.13 -19.69
CA GLN A 144 -0.19 -6.32 -18.92
C GLN A 144 -0.17 -6.03 -17.41
N VAL A 145 0.81 -5.26 -16.93
CA VAL A 145 1.02 -5.07 -15.49
C VAL A 145 -0.20 -4.45 -14.82
N ASN A 146 -0.74 -3.38 -15.41
CA ASN A 146 -1.93 -2.73 -14.87
C ASN A 146 -3.13 -3.70 -14.79
N ARG A 147 -3.37 -4.48 -15.86
CA ARG A 147 -4.48 -5.46 -15.88
C ARG A 147 -4.29 -6.58 -14.87
N ASP A 148 -3.05 -7.02 -14.65
CA ASP A 148 -2.73 -8.04 -13.64
C ASP A 148 -3.05 -7.52 -12.23
N VAL A 149 -2.61 -6.31 -11.88
CA VAL A 149 -2.89 -5.70 -10.57
C VAL A 149 -4.39 -5.50 -10.36
N VAL A 150 -5.09 -4.93 -11.35
CA VAL A 150 -6.55 -4.76 -11.33
C VAL A 150 -7.24 -6.10 -11.15
N GLY A 151 -6.82 -7.13 -11.88
CA GLY A 151 -7.39 -8.47 -11.79
C GLY A 151 -7.20 -9.09 -10.40
N LEU A 152 -6.04 -8.93 -9.78
CA LEU A 152 -5.77 -9.42 -8.43
C LEU A 152 -6.68 -8.76 -7.39
N ILE A 153 -6.81 -7.44 -7.41
CA ILE A 153 -7.69 -6.69 -6.50
C ILE A 153 -9.16 -7.09 -6.75
N ASN A 154 -9.57 -7.20 -8.00
CA ASN A 154 -10.95 -7.50 -8.37
C ASN A 154 -11.38 -8.97 -8.11
N ARG A 155 -10.48 -9.86 -7.73
CA ARG A 155 -10.86 -11.17 -7.15
C ARG A 155 -11.64 -11.03 -5.84
N HIS A 156 -11.50 -9.91 -5.14
CA HIS A 156 -12.17 -9.62 -3.88
C HIS A 156 -13.45 -8.79 -4.04
N GLY A 157 -13.78 -8.37 -5.25
CA GLY A 157 -14.94 -7.54 -5.58
C GLY A 157 -14.61 -6.52 -6.67
N PRO A 158 -15.58 -5.87 -7.30
CA PRO A 158 -15.41 -4.96 -8.44
C PRO A 158 -14.86 -3.59 -7.97
N PHE A 159 -13.68 -3.55 -7.36
CA PHE A 159 -13.14 -2.37 -6.71
C PHE A 159 -12.15 -1.59 -7.55
N ALA A 160 -11.22 -2.29 -8.23
CA ALA A 160 -10.13 -1.62 -8.92
C ALA A 160 -10.51 -1.17 -10.33
N VAL A 161 -10.07 0.04 -10.69
CA VAL A 161 -10.11 0.59 -12.04
C VAL A 161 -8.69 0.95 -12.46
N GLY A 162 -8.24 0.39 -13.58
CA GLY A 162 -6.92 0.64 -14.12
C GLY A 162 -6.90 1.85 -15.03
N MET A 163 -5.86 2.66 -14.87
CA MET A 163 -5.59 3.88 -15.63
C MET A 163 -4.12 3.97 -16.03
N SER A 164 -3.85 4.79 -17.00
CA SER A 164 -2.52 5.32 -17.31
C SER A 164 -2.44 6.79 -16.88
N GLY A 165 -1.25 7.30 -16.60
CA GLY A 165 -1.08 8.74 -16.42
C GLY A 165 -1.44 9.58 -17.65
N GLU A 166 -1.58 8.95 -18.83
CA GLU A 166 -2.08 9.58 -20.05
C GLU A 166 -3.60 9.84 -20.01
N ASP A 167 -4.36 9.02 -19.24
CA ASP A 167 -5.82 9.10 -19.21
C ASP A 167 -6.25 10.42 -18.57
N ALA A 168 -7.23 11.06 -19.19
CA ALA A 168 -7.73 12.38 -18.79
C ALA A 168 -6.62 13.46 -18.66
N ASN A 169 -5.48 13.30 -19.34
CA ASN A 169 -4.28 14.15 -19.20
C ASN A 169 -3.82 14.29 -17.75
N MET A 170 -3.96 13.22 -16.95
CA MET A 170 -3.66 13.23 -15.53
C MET A 170 -2.21 13.60 -15.25
N PHE A 171 -1.24 13.04 -16.01
CA PHE A 171 0.17 13.39 -15.88
C PHE A 171 0.65 14.16 -17.12
N THR A 172 1.09 15.39 -16.91
CA THR A 172 1.87 16.12 -17.89
C THR A 172 3.35 16.01 -17.51
N ALA A 173 4.18 15.63 -18.47
CA ALA A 173 5.62 15.42 -18.25
C ALA A 173 6.47 16.19 -19.26
N GLY A 174 7.62 16.69 -18.81
CA GLY A 174 8.69 17.19 -19.65
C GLY A 174 9.78 16.14 -19.85
N LYS A 175 10.61 16.33 -20.88
CA LYS A 175 11.74 15.44 -21.16
C LYS A 175 12.78 15.49 -20.03
N ARG A 176 13.17 14.32 -19.53
CA ARG A 176 14.23 14.17 -18.51
C ARG A 176 15.53 13.70 -19.15
N HIS A 177 16.65 14.28 -18.68
CA HIS A 177 18.00 13.83 -19.00
C HIS A 177 18.59 13.07 -17.81
N ALA A 178 19.41 12.07 -18.07
CA ALA A 178 20.26 11.48 -17.04
C ALA A 178 21.45 12.42 -16.77
N VAL A 179 21.99 12.40 -15.55
CA VAL A 179 23.22 13.13 -15.22
C VAL A 179 24.33 12.10 -14.99
N VAL A 180 25.40 12.20 -15.79
CA VAL A 180 26.59 11.34 -15.68
C VAL A 180 27.79 12.26 -15.52
N ASP A 181 28.51 12.13 -14.43
CA ASP A 181 29.66 12.95 -14.07
C ASP A 181 29.38 14.48 -14.21
N GLY A 182 28.18 14.90 -13.76
CA GLY A 182 27.71 16.28 -13.84
C GLY A 182 27.22 16.74 -15.22
N THR A 183 27.26 15.86 -16.24
CA THR A 183 26.87 16.21 -17.63
C THR A 183 25.48 15.61 -17.94
N PRO A 184 24.52 16.42 -18.45
CA PRO A 184 23.24 15.90 -18.93
C PRO A 184 23.42 15.01 -20.17
N VAL A 185 22.84 13.81 -20.11
CA VAL A 185 22.83 12.81 -21.21
C VAL A 185 21.40 12.57 -21.64
N ASP A 186 21.15 12.66 -22.95
CA ASP A 186 19.84 12.32 -23.53
C ASP A 186 19.59 10.81 -23.42
N ILE A 187 18.49 10.43 -22.79
CA ILE A 187 18.08 9.04 -22.58
C ILE A 187 16.74 8.73 -23.30
N GLY A 188 16.40 9.53 -24.30
CA GLY A 188 15.22 9.33 -25.15
C GLY A 188 13.92 9.80 -24.49
N LEU A 189 12.86 8.98 -24.61
CA LEU A 189 11.52 9.28 -24.14
C LEU A 189 11.35 8.94 -22.64
N VAL A 190 12.20 9.52 -21.82
CA VAL A 190 12.07 9.49 -20.36
C VAL A 190 11.56 10.84 -19.89
N GLY A 191 10.54 10.81 -19.01
CA GLY A 191 9.87 12.02 -18.55
C GLY A 191 10.04 12.27 -17.05
N GLU A 192 9.93 13.54 -16.70
CA GLU A 192 9.72 14.03 -15.34
C GLU A 192 8.35 14.69 -15.24
N ILE A 193 7.57 14.38 -14.20
CA ILE A 193 6.23 14.94 -14.00
C ILE A 193 6.36 16.44 -13.70
N GLU A 194 5.72 17.26 -14.52
CA GLU A 194 5.62 18.73 -14.38
C GLU A 194 4.33 19.14 -13.69
N SER A 195 3.22 18.47 -14.02
CA SER A 195 1.91 18.72 -13.38
C SER A 195 1.04 17.48 -13.33
N VAL A 196 0.11 17.48 -12.40
CA VAL A 196 -0.88 16.41 -12.19
C VAL A 196 -2.27 17.01 -12.10
N ASP A 197 -3.20 16.53 -12.91
CA ASP A 197 -4.65 16.77 -12.75
C ASP A 197 -5.28 15.57 -12.05
N PRO A 198 -5.65 15.66 -10.77
CA PRO A 198 -6.20 14.55 -10.00
C PRO A 198 -7.71 14.33 -10.22
N ALA A 199 -8.38 15.09 -11.08
CA ALA A 199 -9.86 15.09 -11.20
C ALA A 199 -10.43 13.68 -11.49
N ALA A 200 -9.82 12.92 -12.39
CA ALA A 200 -10.27 11.57 -12.72
C ALA A 200 -10.10 10.61 -11.52
N ILE A 201 -9.02 10.75 -10.76
CA ILE A 201 -8.79 9.95 -9.53
C ILE A 201 -9.82 10.30 -8.45
N HIS A 202 -10.10 11.59 -8.24
CA HIS A 202 -11.14 12.00 -7.30
C HIS A 202 -12.51 11.44 -7.66
N ALA A 203 -12.87 11.39 -8.94
CA ALA A 203 -14.14 10.80 -9.40
C ALA A 203 -14.21 9.30 -9.04
N LEU A 204 -13.15 8.54 -9.30
CA LEU A 204 -13.09 7.12 -8.97
C LEU A 204 -13.14 6.86 -7.46
N ILE A 205 -12.38 7.62 -6.68
CA ILE A 205 -12.39 7.52 -5.22
C ILE A 205 -13.79 7.82 -4.66
N SER A 206 -14.47 8.83 -5.19
CA SER A 206 -15.82 9.21 -4.77
C SER A 206 -16.86 8.13 -5.09
N ASP A 207 -16.66 7.34 -6.17
CA ASP A 207 -17.45 6.13 -6.48
C ASP A 207 -17.01 4.90 -5.68
N GLY A 208 -16.12 5.06 -4.70
CA GLY A 208 -15.60 3.97 -3.88
C GLY A 208 -14.69 3.00 -4.64
N ARG A 209 -14.09 3.40 -5.75
CA ARG A 209 -13.12 2.61 -6.52
C ARG A 209 -11.71 2.77 -6.00
N ILE A 210 -10.88 1.83 -6.38
CA ILE A 210 -9.44 1.83 -6.14
C ILE A 210 -8.75 2.14 -7.47
N PRO A 211 -8.25 3.36 -7.71
CA PRO A 211 -7.49 3.67 -8.92
C PRO A 211 -6.16 2.92 -8.93
N VAL A 212 -5.82 2.30 -10.07
CA VAL A 212 -4.52 1.64 -10.30
C VAL A 212 -3.87 2.31 -11.50
N VAL A 213 -2.82 3.08 -11.28
CA VAL A 213 -2.23 4.01 -12.25
C VAL A 213 -0.87 3.49 -12.72
N SER A 214 -0.68 3.35 -14.03
CA SER A 214 0.63 3.07 -14.63
C SER A 214 1.43 4.36 -14.84
N SER A 215 2.76 4.29 -14.67
CA SER A 215 3.68 5.43 -14.73
C SER A 215 4.07 5.81 -16.16
N VAL A 216 3.07 6.07 -16.99
CA VAL A 216 3.23 6.62 -18.35
C VAL A 216 2.59 8.01 -18.37
N ALA A 217 3.24 8.98 -18.99
CA ALA A 217 2.76 10.36 -19.03
C ALA A 217 2.82 10.94 -20.45
N ARG A 218 2.05 12.00 -20.67
CA ARG A 218 2.04 12.72 -21.94
C ARG A 218 2.76 14.06 -21.81
N GLY A 219 3.55 14.42 -22.81
CA GLY A 219 4.15 15.76 -22.93
C GLY A 219 3.17 16.75 -23.57
N THR A 220 3.42 18.03 -23.40
CA THR A 220 2.63 19.11 -23.99
C THR A 220 2.70 19.13 -25.52
N GLY A 221 3.75 18.57 -26.11
CA GLY A 221 3.92 18.39 -27.56
C GLY A 221 3.26 17.14 -28.13
N GLY A 222 2.65 16.29 -27.26
CA GLY A 222 2.00 15.06 -27.65
C GLY A 222 2.87 13.80 -27.52
N GLU A 223 4.13 13.97 -27.14
CA GLU A 223 5.04 12.85 -26.85
C GLU A 223 4.52 12.02 -25.69
N VAL A 224 4.89 10.73 -25.66
CA VAL A 224 4.62 9.84 -24.54
C VAL A 224 5.93 9.50 -23.87
N TYR A 225 5.94 9.62 -22.55
CA TYR A 225 7.13 9.44 -21.73
C TYR A 225 6.98 8.25 -20.77
N ASN A 226 8.08 7.50 -20.65
CA ASN A 226 8.30 6.56 -19.57
C ASN A 226 8.72 7.34 -18.32
N VAL A 227 7.91 7.31 -17.28
CA VAL A 227 8.16 8.02 -16.01
C VAL A 227 8.52 7.02 -14.92
N ASN A 228 9.44 7.40 -14.04
CA ASN A 228 9.74 6.61 -12.84
C ASN A 228 8.49 6.53 -11.94
N ALA A 229 8.12 5.31 -11.52
CA ALA A 229 6.90 5.09 -10.73
C ALA A 229 6.96 5.72 -9.33
N ASP A 230 8.15 5.80 -8.71
CA ASP A 230 8.32 6.44 -7.41
C ASP A 230 8.02 7.94 -7.53
N THR A 231 8.55 8.57 -8.58
CA THR A 231 8.30 10.00 -8.89
C THR A 231 6.84 10.27 -9.21
N ALA A 232 6.21 9.40 -10.01
CA ALA A 232 4.79 9.51 -10.36
C ALA A 232 3.90 9.38 -9.12
N ALA A 233 4.21 8.43 -8.24
CA ALA A 233 3.48 8.24 -6.98
C ALA A 233 3.60 9.45 -6.05
N ALA A 234 4.80 10.02 -5.93
CA ALA A 234 5.01 11.22 -5.12
C ALA A 234 4.23 12.43 -5.67
N ALA A 235 4.29 12.66 -6.98
CA ALA A 235 3.55 13.76 -7.62
C ALA A 235 2.03 13.61 -7.44
N LEU A 236 1.51 12.38 -7.62
CA LEU A 236 0.09 12.09 -7.41
C LEU A 236 -0.31 12.23 -5.93
N ALA A 237 0.52 11.79 -4.98
CA ALA A 237 0.27 11.93 -3.56
C ALA A 237 0.14 13.42 -3.15
N VAL A 238 1.01 14.28 -3.67
CA VAL A 238 0.95 15.74 -3.46
C VAL A 238 -0.34 16.31 -4.05
N ALA A 239 -0.65 15.98 -5.31
CA ALA A 239 -1.84 16.52 -5.99
C ALA A 239 -3.16 16.09 -5.33
N LEU A 240 -3.21 14.89 -4.74
CA LEU A 240 -4.37 14.36 -4.01
C LEU A 240 -4.47 14.85 -2.57
N GLY A 241 -3.47 15.57 -2.04
CA GLY A 241 -3.39 15.87 -0.61
C GLY A 241 -3.41 14.60 0.24
N ALA A 242 -2.68 13.56 -0.19
CA ALA A 242 -2.69 12.28 0.48
C ALA A 242 -2.16 12.38 1.92
N ALA A 243 -2.74 11.63 2.85
CA ALA A 243 -2.25 11.54 4.23
C ALA A 243 -0.95 10.75 4.32
N LYS A 244 -0.74 9.80 3.41
CA LYS A 244 0.50 8.99 3.35
C LYS A 244 0.89 8.68 1.91
N LEU A 245 2.21 8.67 1.67
CA LEU A 245 2.83 7.96 0.55
C LEU A 245 3.54 6.72 1.08
N VAL A 246 3.26 5.55 0.51
CA VAL A 246 3.95 4.29 0.83
C VAL A 246 4.71 3.83 -0.41
N VAL A 247 6.02 3.63 -0.29
CA VAL A 247 6.90 3.16 -1.37
C VAL A 247 7.40 1.76 -1.01
N LEU A 248 7.00 0.75 -1.79
CA LEU A 248 7.47 -0.61 -1.62
C LEU A 248 8.81 -0.80 -2.33
N THR A 249 9.75 -1.44 -1.65
CA THR A 249 11.12 -1.68 -2.11
C THR A 249 11.59 -3.10 -1.77
N ASP A 250 12.82 -3.43 -2.14
CA ASP A 250 13.44 -4.73 -1.89
C ASP A 250 14.46 -4.69 -0.73
N VAL A 251 14.36 -3.66 0.12
CA VAL A 251 15.19 -3.50 1.33
C VAL A 251 14.33 -3.11 2.51
N ALA A 252 14.79 -3.42 3.72
CA ALA A 252 14.04 -3.18 4.95
C ALA A 252 13.74 -1.68 5.23
N GLY A 253 14.50 -0.77 4.64
CA GLY A 253 14.39 0.67 4.85
C GLY A 253 15.73 1.34 4.64
N LEU A 254 15.90 2.55 5.19
CA LEU A 254 17.16 3.26 5.20
C LEU A 254 18.00 2.85 6.41
N PHE A 255 19.23 2.40 6.19
CA PHE A 255 20.13 2.00 7.27
C PHE A 255 20.97 3.20 7.76
N ALA A 256 21.24 3.26 9.07
CA ALA A 256 22.06 4.29 9.69
C ALA A 256 23.50 4.29 9.15
N ASN A 257 24.04 3.11 8.81
CA ASN A 257 25.36 2.91 8.23
C ASN A 257 25.22 2.55 6.74
N TRP A 258 24.92 3.51 5.90
CA TRP A 258 24.88 3.31 4.44
C TRP A 258 26.23 3.68 3.80
N PRO A 259 26.75 2.93 2.78
CA PRO A 259 26.11 1.81 2.12
C PRO A 259 26.15 0.55 2.98
N ALA A 260 24.97 -0.07 3.15
CA ALA A 260 24.93 -1.40 3.75
C ALA A 260 25.76 -2.36 2.89
N ASP A 261 26.69 -3.07 3.52
CA ASP A 261 27.47 -4.11 2.86
C ASP A 261 26.47 -5.16 2.32
N ARG A 262 26.51 -5.41 1.01
CA ARG A 262 25.60 -6.35 0.35
C ARG A 262 25.78 -7.79 0.88
N ASP A 263 26.94 -8.09 1.43
CA ASP A 263 27.29 -9.39 1.99
C ASP A 263 26.98 -9.51 3.50
N SER A 264 26.68 -8.39 4.14
CA SER A 264 26.20 -8.33 5.53
C SER A 264 24.83 -7.67 5.53
N PRO A 265 23.71 -8.44 5.45
CA PRO A 265 22.40 -7.87 5.59
C PRO A 265 22.33 -7.16 6.94
N GLY A 266 22.12 -5.84 6.92
CA GLY A 266 21.99 -5.03 8.15
C GLY A 266 20.98 -5.68 9.09
N GLN A 267 21.26 -5.62 10.36
CA GLN A 267 20.29 -6.10 11.36
C GLN A 267 19.06 -5.19 11.30
N PRO A 268 17.84 -5.71 11.52
CA PRO A 268 16.63 -4.89 11.54
C PRO A 268 16.72 -3.66 12.45
N GLN A 269 17.51 -3.74 13.51
CA GLN A 269 17.77 -2.66 14.44
C GLN A 269 18.62 -1.51 13.90
N ASP A 270 19.25 -1.69 12.73
CA ASP A 270 20.05 -0.64 12.07
C ASP A 270 19.20 0.23 11.13
N VAL A 271 17.91 -0.10 10.92
CA VAL A 271 17.00 0.67 10.09
C VAL A 271 16.59 1.94 10.83
N ILE A 272 16.72 3.08 10.16
CA ILE A 272 16.22 4.37 10.65
C ILE A 272 14.70 4.34 10.59
N GLY A 273 14.03 4.25 11.73
CA GLY A 273 12.56 4.21 11.79
C GLY A 273 11.92 5.52 11.31
N GLN A 274 12.49 6.66 11.71
CA GLN A 274 11.98 7.99 11.32
C GLN A 274 13.10 8.99 11.09
N LEU A 275 12.92 9.88 10.08
CA LEU A 275 13.78 11.03 9.85
C LEU A 275 13.00 12.20 9.25
N THR A 276 13.53 13.42 9.44
CA THR A 276 12.94 14.61 8.84
C THR A 276 13.37 14.77 7.38
N ALA A 277 12.65 15.62 6.63
CA ALA A 277 13.01 15.97 5.25
C ALA A 277 14.45 16.48 5.14
N THR A 278 14.87 17.42 6.01
CA THR A 278 16.25 17.93 6.05
C THR A 278 17.25 16.84 6.46
N GLY A 279 16.86 15.92 7.36
CA GLY A 279 17.68 14.76 7.70
C GLY A 279 17.93 13.86 6.49
N LEU A 280 16.90 13.60 5.71
CA LEU A 280 16.98 12.82 4.48
C LEU A 280 17.87 13.50 3.42
N GLU A 281 17.71 14.81 3.18
CA GLU A 281 18.52 15.57 2.22
C GLU A 281 20.03 15.41 2.47
N ARG A 282 20.45 15.35 3.73
CA ARG A 282 21.85 15.15 4.10
C ARG A 282 22.37 13.75 3.78
N LEU A 283 21.49 12.75 3.79
CA LEU A 283 21.87 11.35 3.55
C LEU A 283 21.83 10.97 2.06
N LEU A 284 21.03 11.67 1.24
CA LEU A 284 20.86 11.37 -0.19
C LEU A 284 22.17 11.15 -0.96
N PRO A 285 23.23 12.01 -0.82
CA PRO A 285 24.46 11.86 -1.59
C PRO A 285 25.21 10.54 -1.31
N GLY A 286 24.97 9.91 -0.17
CA GLY A 286 25.61 8.64 0.24
C GLY A 286 24.85 7.39 -0.17
N LEU A 287 23.64 7.51 -0.72
CA LEU A 287 22.79 6.38 -1.01
C LEU A 287 23.15 5.66 -2.31
N SER A 288 22.76 4.40 -2.43
CA SER A 288 22.91 3.65 -3.69
C SER A 288 21.97 4.16 -4.78
N SER A 289 22.36 3.96 -6.03
CA SER A 289 21.58 4.39 -7.20
C SER A 289 20.14 3.85 -7.24
N GLY A 290 19.87 2.69 -6.64
CA GLY A 290 18.51 2.13 -6.55
C GLY A 290 17.65 2.75 -5.45
N MET A 291 18.29 3.27 -4.36
CA MET A 291 17.57 3.87 -3.24
C MET A 291 17.31 5.37 -3.47
N ILE A 292 18.20 6.07 -4.16
CA ILE A 292 18.09 7.52 -4.42
C ILE A 292 16.70 7.89 -4.97
N PRO A 293 16.17 7.29 -6.06
CA PRO A 293 14.87 7.69 -6.60
C PRO A 293 13.71 7.54 -5.61
N LYS A 294 13.76 6.52 -4.75
CA LYS A 294 12.73 6.26 -3.74
C LYS A 294 12.75 7.29 -2.63
N MET A 295 13.95 7.61 -2.14
CA MET A 295 14.12 8.62 -1.10
C MET A 295 13.85 10.03 -1.62
N GLU A 296 14.22 10.34 -2.87
CA GLU A 296 13.83 11.58 -3.55
C GLU A 296 12.31 11.71 -3.70
N ALA A 297 11.61 10.60 -4.01
CA ALA A 297 10.15 10.57 -4.08
C ALA A 297 9.52 10.87 -2.71
N CYS A 298 10.03 10.25 -1.63
CA CYS A 298 9.58 10.54 -0.26
C CYS A 298 9.83 12.01 0.11
N LEU A 299 11.03 12.53 -0.19
CA LEU A 299 11.37 13.91 0.07
C LEU A 299 10.46 14.88 -0.69
N ARG A 300 10.24 14.64 -1.98
CA ARG A 300 9.33 15.44 -2.82
C ARG A 300 7.90 15.42 -2.26
N ALA A 301 7.39 14.27 -1.86
CA ALA A 301 6.05 14.15 -1.29
C ALA A 301 5.92 14.97 0.00
N VAL A 302 6.86 14.82 0.93
CA VAL A 302 6.85 15.54 2.21
C VAL A 302 7.03 17.05 2.02
N ARG A 303 7.95 17.49 1.17
CA ARG A 303 8.12 18.91 0.80
C ARG A 303 6.88 19.47 0.08
N GLY A 304 6.15 18.63 -0.63
CA GLY A 304 4.87 18.95 -1.29
C GLY A 304 3.65 18.95 -0.38
N GLY A 305 3.80 18.69 0.92
CA GLY A 305 2.72 18.76 1.90
C GLY A 305 2.12 17.42 2.31
N VAL A 306 2.64 16.27 1.84
CA VAL A 306 2.23 14.96 2.35
C VAL A 306 2.80 14.79 3.76
N PRO A 307 1.97 14.53 4.79
CA PRO A 307 2.44 14.49 6.18
C PRO A 307 3.45 13.39 6.47
N GLN A 308 3.36 12.26 5.78
CA GLN A 308 4.20 11.09 6.02
C GLN A 308 4.49 10.37 4.71
N ALA A 309 5.76 10.03 4.46
CA ALA A 309 6.17 9.17 3.36
C ALA A 309 6.99 8.00 3.91
N HIS A 310 6.67 6.78 3.49
CA HIS A 310 7.24 5.56 4.03
C HIS A 310 7.94 4.75 2.96
N VAL A 311 9.08 4.16 3.29
CA VAL A 311 9.77 3.16 2.46
C VAL A 311 9.75 1.84 3.21
N LEU A 312 9.15 0.81 2.60
CA LEU A 312 8.89 -0.49 3.22
C LEU A 312 9.46 -1.63 2.40
N ASP A 313 9.86 -2.70 3.08
CA ASP A 313 10.21 -3.95 2.41
C ASP A 313 8.96 -4.66 1.86
N GLY A 314 8.76 -4.57 0.56
CA GLY A 314 7.64 -5.23 -0.13
C GLY A 314 7.74 -6.76 -0.18
N ARG A 315 8.82 -7.36 0.33
CA ARG A 315 8.98 -8.82 0.46
C ARG A 315 8.37 -9.35 1.77
N ILE A 316 8.01 -8.45 2.69
CA ILE A 316 7.32 -8.82 3.93
C ILE A 316 5.82 -8.96 3.60
N PRO A 317 5.20 -10.12 3.88
CA PRO A 317 3.76 -10.28 3.71
C PRO A 317 2.99 -9.24 4.53
N HIS A 318 2.00 -8.62 3.92
CA HIS A 318 1.15 -7.60 4.54
C HIS A 318 1.91 -6.36 5.06
N ALA A 319 3.03 -6.01 4.43
CA ALA A 319 3.87 -4.87 4.81
C ALA A 319 3.08 -3.56 4.95
N VAL A 320 2.12 -3.32 4.07
CA VAL A 320 1.31 -2.10 4.07
C VAL A 320 0.42 -2.03 5.32
N LEU A 321 -0.18 -3.14 5.74
CA LEU A 321 -1.01 -3.19 6.95
C LEU A 321 -0.17 -3.03 8.21
N LEU A 322 0.98 -3.70 8.27
CA LEU A 322 1.90 -3.60 9.40
C LEU A 322 2.36 -2.15 9.62
N GLU A 323 2.63 -1.39 8.55
CA GLU A 323 3.06 0.00 8.66
C GLU A 323 1.93 0.96 9.03
N ILE A 324 0.70 0.70 8.57
CA ILE A 324 -0.41 1.63 8.78
C ILE A 324 -1.09 1.41 10.14
N PHE A 325 -1.16 0.16 10.61
CA PHE A 325 -1.99 -0.23 11.76
C PHE A 325 -1.20 -0.74 12.96
N THR A 326 0.12 -0.53 13.01
CA THR A 326 0.92 -0.87 14.19
C THR A 326 1.82 0.28 14.63
N ASP A 327 2.11 0.34 15.93
CA ASP A 327 2.94 1.38 16.53
C ASP A 327 4.42 1.26 16.14
N SER A 328 4.90 0.05 15.93
CA SER A 328 6.33 -0.19 15.72
C SER A 328 6.79 0.15 14.30
N GLY A 329 5.87 0.18 13.30
CA GLY A 329 6.26 0.29 11.90
C GLY A 329 7.23 -0.80 11.46
N ILE A 330 7.51 -0.92 10.17
CA ILE A 330 8.45 -1.92 9.65
C ILE A 330 9.51 -1.34 8.70
N GLY A 331 9.47 -0.03 8.45
CA GLY A 331 10.32 0.62 7.48
C GLY A 331 10.88 1.96 7.95
N THR A 332 11.16 2.83 7.00
CA THR A 332 11.62 4.19 7.24
C THR A 332 10.53 5.19 6.92
N MET A 333 10.15 6.00 7.90
CA MET A 333 9.19 7.10 7.74
C MET A 333 9.93 8.44 7.59
N VAL A 334 9.55 9.21 6.58
CA VAL A 334 10.01 10.58 6.35
C VAL A 334 8.88 11.55 6.71
N VAL A 335 9.19 12.57 7.52
CA VAL A 335 8.23 13.57 7.99
C VAL A 335 8.72 14.99 7.70
N PRO A 336 7.83 16.00 7.70
CA PRO A 336 8.22 17.41 7.57
C PRO A 336 9.17 17.84 8.68
N ASP A 337 10.00 18.86 8.40
CA ASP A 337 10.82 19.49 9.41
C ASP A 337 9.93 20.16 10.47
N GLY A 338 10.25 19.96 11.74
CA GLY A 338 9.45 20.48 12.86
C GLY A 338 8.21 19.64 13.23
N ALA A 339 7.90 18.56 12.50
CA ALA A 339 7.05 17.53 13.05
C ALA A 339 7.77 16.96 14.25
N ALA A 340 7.28 17.26 15.46
CA ALA A 340 7.68 16.54 16.67
C ALA A 340 7.50 15.04 16.34
N ALA A 341 8.37 14.19 16.92
CA ALA A 341 8.04 12.77 16.98
C ALA A 341 6.67 12.70 17.65
N GLU A 342 5.62 12.73 16.83
CA GLU A 342 4.27 12.48 17.33
C GLU A 342 4.38 11.08 17.89
N ALA A 343 4.27 10.97 19.21
CA ALA A 343 4.06 9.71 19.86
C ALA A 343 2.94 9.04 19.07
N GLN A 344 3.25 7.93 18.46
CA GLN A 344 2.25 7.08 17.83
C GLN A 344 1.20 6.84 18.91
N PRO A 345 -0.10 6.91 18.62
CA PRO A 345 -1.18 6.89 19.60
C PRO A 345 -1.20 5.64 20.45
#